data_039017f559333c19dbf241ffad386fe5
#
_entry.id   039017f559333c19dbf241ffad386fe5
#
_cell.length_a   1.000
_cell.length_b   1.000
_cell.length_c   1.000
_cell.angle_alpha   90.00
_cell.angle_beta   90.00
_cell.angle_gamma   90.00
#
_symmetry.space_group_name_H-M   'P 1'
#
loop_
_entity.id
_entity.type
_entity.pdbx_description
1 polymer ?
#
loop_
_entity_poly.entity_id
_entity_poly.type
_entity_poly.pdbx_seq_one_letter_code
_entity_poly.pdbx_strand_id
1 'polypeptide(L)'
;MNSGCLNSEMVKAKARSLGFVACGLAPALPLPAVVRERFRRWIADGCHAGMGYLARNERLRYTPDALVPGVRTVISVALPYRPLRQAAGISMYAQGQDYHLVVRQRL
;
A
#
# COMPACT_ATOMS: atom_id res chain seq x y z
N MET A 1 13.89 -15.78 25.63
CA MET A 1 13.26 -15.42 24.37
C MET A 1 11.90 -14.77 24.61
N ASN A 2 11.62 -13.78 23.90
CA ASN A 2 10.36 -13.11 24.01
C ASN A 2 9.32 -13.76 23.11
N SER A 3 8.48 -14.60 23.66
CA SER A 3 7.48 -15.35 22.88
C SER A 3 6.41 -14.47 22.24
N GLY A 4 6.24 -13.23 22.71
CA GLY A 4 5.29 -12.30 22.13
C GLY A 4 5.81 -11.50 20.95
N CYS A 5 7.09 -11.63 20.60
CA CYS A 5 7.67 -10.87 19.49
C CYS A 5 7.42 -11.55 18.17
N LEU A 6 6.85 -10.78 17.23
CA LEU A 6 6.75 -11.19 15.84
C LEU A 6 8.05 -10.84 15.13
N ASN A 7 8.49 -11.70 14.24
CA ASN A 7 9.62 -11.41 13.36
C ASN A 7 9.16 -11.36 11.91
N SER A 8 10.03 -10.87 11.03
CA SER A 8 9.70 -10.70 9.62
C SER A 8 9.24 -12.00 8.96
N GLU A 9 9.88 -13.11 9.30
CA GLU A 9 9.55 -14.40 8.69
C GLU A 9 8.16 -14.89 9.10
N MET A 10 7.77 -14.68 10.35
CA MET A 10 6.43 -15.04 10.83
C MET A 10 5.35 -14.23 10.10
N VAL A 11 5.58 -12.92 9.93
CA VAL A 11 4.64 -12.05 9.24
C VAL A 11 4.52 -12.45 7.77
N LYS A 12 5.64 -12.69 7.10
CA LYS A 12 5.65 -13.12 5.70
C LYS A 12 4.97 -14.46 5.50
N ALA A 13 5.20 -15.41 6.42
CA ALA A 13 4.54 -16.70 6.36
C ALA A 13 3.02 -16.56 6.51
N LYS A 14 2.58 -15.73 7.43
CA LYS A 14 1.15 -15.46 7.64
C LYS A 14 0.53 -14.83 6.39
N ALA A 15 1.22 -13.86 5.79
CA ALA A 15 0.74 -13.22 4.57
C ALA A 15 0.55 -14.24 3.44
N ARG A 16 1.51 -15.14 3.26
CA ARG A 16 1.39 -16.21 2.26
C ARG A 16 0.21 -17.13 2.56
N SER A 17 0.00 -17.46 3.82
CA SER A 17 -1.14 -18.33 4.22
C SER A 17 -2.49 -17.67 3.93
N LEU A 18 -2.54 -16.34 3.92
CA LEU A 18 -3.75 -15.57 3.60
C LEU A 18 -3.94 -15.39 2.09
N GLY A 19 -3.00 -15.86 1.28
CA GLY A 19 -3.10 -15.81 -0.18
C GLY A 19 -2.37 -14.66 -0.86
N PHE A 20 -1.60 -13.88 -0.12
CA PHE A 20 -0.77 -12.84 -0.73
C PHE A 20 0.48 -13.46 -1.36
N VAL A 21 0.88 -12.96 -2.52
CA VAL A 21 2.01 -13.50 -3.27
C VAL A 21 3.34 -12.90 -2.87
N ALA A 22 3.32 -11.74 -2.23
CA ALA A 22 4.52 -11.08 -1.75
C ALA A 22 4.19 -10.28 -0.50
N CYS A 23 5.18 -10.13 0.37
CA CYS A 23 5.07 -9.37 1.59
C CYS A 23 6.43 -8.74 1.92
N GLY A 24 6.43 -7.46 2.23
CA GLY A 24 7.61 -6.74 2.64
C GLY A 24 7.34 -5.95 3.91
N LEU A 25 8.36 -5.76 4.72
CA LEU A 25 8.29 -4.97 5.93
C LEU A 25 9.32 -3.85 5.84
N ALA A 26 8.92 -2.67 6.31
CA ALA A 26 9.79 -1.50 6.33
C ALA A 26 9.59 -0.73 7.62
N PRO A 27 10.63 -0.03 8.13
CA PRO A 27 10.44 0.87 9.26
C PRO A 27 9.45 1.97 8.89
N ALA A 28 8.59 2.36 9.84
CA ALA A 28 7.61 3.41 9.64
C ALA A 28 8.25 4.80 9.81
N LEU A 29 9.22 5.09 8.96
CA LEU A 29 9.92 6.37 8.95
C LEU A 29 9.29 7.33 7.95
N PRO A 30 9.43 8.64 8.15
CA PRO A 30 9.01 9.61 7.14
C PRO A 30 9.70 9.34 5.80
N LEU A 31 9.01 9.58 4.71
CA LEU A 31 9.59 9.43 3.38
C LEU A 31 10.76 10.39 3.19
N PRO A 32 11.80 9.98 2.44
CA PRO A 32 12.96 10.85 2.18
C PRO A 32 12.54 12.17 1.54
N ALA A 33 13.32 13.22 1.82
CA ALA A 33 13.04 14.56 1.30
C ALA A 33 12.95 14.57 -0.23
N VAL A 34 13.76 13.80 -0.92
CA VAL A 34 13.75 13.73 -2.39
C VAL A 34 12.41 13.22 -2.92
N VAL A 35 11.79 12.27 -2.22
CA VAL A 35 10.49 11.73 -2.62
C VAL A 35 9.40 12.78 -2.44
N ARG A 36 9.43 13.48 -1.29
CA ARG A 36 8.46 14.55 -1.00
C ARG A 36 8.57 15.67 -2.01
N GLU A 37 9.80 16.06 -2.36
CA GLU A 37 10.07 17.11 -3.33
C GLU A 37 9.50 16.77 -4.71
N ARG A 38 9.73 15.54 -5.15
CA ARG A 38 9.20 15.05 -6.43
C ARG A 38 7.67 15.05 -6.45
N PHE A 39 7.05 14.65 -5.37
CA PHE A 39 5.60 14.66 -5.27
C PHE A 39 5.04 16.08 -5.30
N ARG A 40 5.66 17.01 -4.56
CA ARG A 40 5.24 18.42 -4.56
C ARG A 40 5.33 19.04 -5.94
N ARG A 41 6.41 18.76 -6.66
CA ARG A 41 6.57 19.22 -8.03
C ARG A 41 5.52 18.64 -8.95
N TRP A 42 5.23 17.36 -8.80
CA TRP A 42 4.20 16.67 -9.57
C TRP A 42 2.82 17.31 -9.35
N ILE A 43 2.48 17.64 -8.11
CA ILE A 43 1.24 18.34 -7.78
C ILE A 43 1.25 19.76 -8.36
N ALA A 44 2.36 20.50 -8.19
CA ALA A 44 2.48 21.88 -8.68
C ALA A 44 2.32 21.96 -10.20
N ASP A 45 2.78 20.94 -10.91
CA ASP A 45 2.67 20.84 -12.36
C ASP A 45 1.27 20.40 -12.83
N GLY A 46 0.35 20.14 -11.91
CA GLY A 46 -1.01 19.74 -12.24
C GLY A 46 -1.14 18.30 -12.74
N CYS A 47 -0.14 17.46 -12.51
CA CYS A 47 -0.14 16.07 -13.00
C CYS A 47 -1.23 15.21 -12.39
N HIS A 48 -1.82 15.63 -11.27
CA HIS A 48 -2.92 14.94 -10.62
C HIS A 48 -4.28 15.24 -11.29
N ALA A 49 -4.30 16.12 -12.28
CA ALA A 49 -5.51 16.51 -13.02
C ALA A 49 -6.63 16.95 -12.06
N GLY A 50 -7.84 16.41 -12.20
CA GLY A 50 -8.97 16.74 -11.33
C GLY A 50 -9.01 16.01 -10.01
N MET A 51 -8.01 15.18 -9.68
CA MET A 51 -7.99 14.41 -8.44
C MET A 51 -7.44 15.25 -7.27
N GLY A 52 -8.22 16.25 -6.85
CA GLY A 52 -7.80 17.19 -5.81
C GLY A 52 -7.45 16.55 -4.47
N TYR A 53 -7.99 15.36 -4.19
CA TYR A 53 -7.67 14.64 -2.96
C TYR A 53 -6.19 14.26 -2.87
N LEU A 54 -5.48 14.19 -3.99
CA LEU A 54 -4.04 13.90 -4.00
C LEU A 54 -3.21 15.06 -3.47
N ALA A 55 -3.72 16.29 -3.56
CA ALA A 55 -3.03 17.47 -3.04
C ALA A 55 -3.29 17.70 -1.55
N ARG A 56 -4.25 17.00 -0.96
CA ARG A 56 -4.63 17.17 0.44
C ARG A 56 -3.90 16.17 1.33
N ASN A 57 -3.81 16.51 2.62
CA ASN A 57 -3.25 15.64 3.65
C ASN A 57 -1.81 15.22 3.35
N GLU A 58 -1.00 16.17 2.88
CA GLU A 58 0.38 15.92 2.50
C GLU A 58 1.18 15.26 3.63
N ARG A 59 1.04 15.78 4.85
CA ARG A 59 1.75 15.25 6.01
C ARG A 59 1.43 13.77 6.26
N LEU A 60 0.18 13.38 6.10
CA LEU A 60 -0.25 11.99 6.31
C LEU A 60 0.36 11.06 5.26
N ARG A 61 0.61 11.56 4.05
CA ARG A 61 1.21 10.75 2.98
C ARG A 61 2.67 10.43 3.24
N TYR A 62 3.40 11.36 3.88
CA TYR A 62 4.84 11.21 4.06
C TYR A 62 5.22 10.66 5.43
N THR A 63 4.31 10.72 6.38
CA THR A 63 4.63 10.43 7.79
C THR A 63 3.65 9.41 8.34
N PRO A 64 4.02 8.12 8.35
CA PRO A 64 3.12 7.08 8.88
C PRO A 64 2.66 7.35 10.31
N ASP A 65 3.53 7.91 11.16
CA ASP A 65 3.20 8.22 12.55
C ASP A 65 2.08 9.26 12.67
N ALA A 66 1.94 10.15 11.70
CA ALA A 66 0.85 11.12 11.68
C ALA A 66 -0.50 10.45 11.40
N LEU A 67 -0.50 9.35 10.66
CA LEU A 67 -1.72 8.60 10.36
C LEU A 67 -2.07 7.63 11.50
N VAL A 68 -1.07 6.90 11.99
CA VAL A 68 -1.23 5.95 13.08
C VAL A 68 -0.17 6.25 14.13
N PRO A 69 -0.50 7.00 15.20
CA PRO A 69 0.47 7.37 16.22
C PRO A 69 1.14 6.13 16.84
N GLY A 70 2.45 6.18 16.99
CA GLY A 70 3.23 5.10 17.57
C GLY A 70 3.54 3.95 16.63
N VAL A 71 3.19 4.05 15.35
CA VAL A 71 3.49 3.00 14.37
C VAL A 71 5.01 2.84 14.23
N ARG A 72 5.47 1.59 14.14
CA ARG A 72 6.91 1.28 13.99
C ARG A 72 7.23 0.58 12.69
N THR A 73 6.27 -0.14 12.13
CA THR A 73 6.51 -0.97 10.94
C THR A 73 5.37 -0.81 9.96
N VAL A 74 5.71 -0.73 8.70
CA VAL A 74 4.74 -0.77 7.59
C VAL A 74 4.87 -2.14 6.93
N ILE A 75 3.75 -2.84 6.81
CA ILE A 75 3.68 -4.14 6.16
C ILE A 75 2.99 -3.94 4.81
N SER A 76 3.69 -4.28 3.74
CA SER A 76 3.16 -4.18 2.38
C SER A 76 2.93 -5.58 1.82
N VAL A 77 1.76 -5.80 1.26
CA VAL A 77 1.40 -7.09 0.66
C VAL A 77 0.98 -6.88 -0.78
N ALA A 78 1.15 -7.91 -1.59
CA ALA A 78 0.76 -7.88 -2.98
C ALA A 78 -0.22 -9.01 -3.28
N LEU A 79 -1.27 -8.68 -4.01
CA LEU A 79 -2.27 -9.63 -4.46
C LEU A 79 -2.47 -9.44 -5.96
N PRO A 80 -2.30 -10.50 -6.77
CA PRO A 80 -2.53 -10.36 -8.20
C PRO A 80 -4.02 -10.18 -8.50
N TYR A 81 -4.32 -9.37 -9.50
CA TYR A 81 -5.69 -9.09 -9.92
C TYR A 81 -5.98 -9.53 -11.35
N ARG A 82 -5.06 -10.29 -11.97
CA ARG A 82 -5.23 -10.75 -13.34
C ARG A 82 -6.43 -11.68 -13.43
N PRO A 83 -7.45 -11.36 -14.24
CA PRO A 83 -8.63 -12.22 -14.36
C PRO A 83 -8.32 -13.48 -15.17
N LEU A 84 -9.09 -14.55 -14.94
CA LEU A 84 -8.99 -15.78 -15.74
C LEU A 84 -9.42 -15.53 -17.18
N ARG A 85 -10.43 -14.66 -17.38
CA ARG A 85 -10.87 -14.22 -18.70
C ARG A 85 -10.66 -12.72 -18.82
N GLN A 86 -10.07 -12.31 -19.93
CA GLN A 86 -9.78 -10.89 -20.17
C GLN A 86 -10.79 -10.32 -21.15
N ALA A 87 -11.33 -9.15 -20.83
CA ALA A 87 -12.22 -8.40 -21.71
C ALA A 87 -11.41 -7.28 -22.37
N ALA A 88 -11.55 -7.15 -23.69
CA ALA A 88 -10.87 -6.09 -24.43
C ALA A 88 -11.42 -4.72 -24.05
N GLY A 89 -10.52 -3.74 -23.91
CA GLY A 89 -10.89 -2.37 -23.61
C GLY A 89 -11.21 -2.08 -22.16
N ILE A 90 -11.08 -3.07 -21.27
CA ILE A 90 -11.30 -2.89 -19.83
C ILE A 90 -10.00 -3.16 -19.08
N SER A 91 -9.65 -2.27 -18.16
CA SER A 91 -8.46 -2.44 -17.32
C SER A 91 -8.54 -3.74 -16.51
N MET A 92 -7.41 -4.43 -16.36
CA MET A 92 -7.40 -5.74 -15.68
C MET A 92 -7.92 -5.67 -14.24
N TYR A 93 -7.58 -4.62 -13.51
CA TYR A 93 -8.02 -4.50 -12.11
C TYR A 93 -9.54 -4.39 -11.98
N ALA A 94 -10.22 -3.94 -13.03
CA ALA A 94 -11.68 -3.76 -13.05
C ALA A 94 -12.42 -5.02 -13.51
N GLN A 95 -11.69 -6.06 -13.92
CA GLN A 95 -12.27 -7.31 -14.39
C GLN A 95 -12.27 -8.32 -13.24
N GLY A 96 -13.41 -8.90 -12.94
CA GLY A 96 -13.54 -9.85 -11.84
C GLY A 96 -14.06 -9.19 -10.57
N GLN A 97 -13.80 -9.80 -9.41
CA GLN A 97 -14.26 -9.26 -8.13
C GLN A 97 -13.55 -7.96 -7.79
N ASP A 98 -14.28 -7.08 -7.12
CA ASP A 98 -13.70 -5.84 -6.60
C ASP A 98 -12.55 -6.17 -5.65
N TYR A 99 -11.34 -5.72 -5.99
CA TYR A 99 -10.14 -6.02 -5.21
C TYR A 99 -10.22 -5.49 -3.77
N HIS A 100 -10.98 -4.41 -3.55
CA HIS A 100 -11.20 -3.88 -2.20
C HIS A 100 -11.85 -4.93 -1.30
N LEU A 101 -12.84 -5.65 -1.82
CA LEU A 101 -13.52 -6.70 -1.07
C LEU A 101 -12.60 -7.90 -0.85
N VAL A 102 -11.88 -8.31 -1.89
CA VAL A 102 -10.97 -9.46 -1.81
C VAL A 102 -9.88 -9.23 -0.77
N VAL A 103 -9.23 -8.08 -0.80
CA VAL A 103 -8.17 -7.74 0.16
C VAL A 103 -8.73 -7.66 1.57
N ARG A 104 -9.88 -7.03 1.74
CA ARG A 104 -10.52 -6.91 3.06
C ARG A 104 -10.83 -8.28 3.67
N GLN A 105 -11.30 -9.22 2.88
CA GLN A 105 -11.60 -10.58 3.35
C GLN A 105 -10.36 -11.34 3.76
N ARG A 106 -9.22 -11.08 3.11
CA ARG A 106 -7.96 -11.77 3.39
C ARG A 106 -7.20 -11.17 4.58
N LEU A 107 -7.42 -9.91 4.88
CA LEU A 107 -6.80 -9.25 6.02
C LEU A 107 -7.63 -9.47 7.29
#